data_bba71b3dd28463644bd370487397e913
#
_entry.id   bba71b3dd28463644bd370487397e913
#
_cell.length_a   1.000
_cell.length_b   1.000
_cell.length_c   1.000
_cell.angle_alpha   90.00
_cell.angle_beta   90.00
_cell.angle_gamma   90.00
#
_symmetry.space_group_name_H-M   'P 1'
#
loop_
_entity.id
_entity.type
_entity.pdbx_description
1 polymer ?
#
loop_
_entity_poly.entity_id
_entity_poly.type
_entity_poly.pdbx_seq_one_letter_code
_entity_poly.pdbx_strand_id
1 'polypeptide(L)'
;MVTLVLPHDAPTLWQVLWANTPCGEKPAAADLPRIFPWLAPTLTSEGNRTVTPGAEAHPLQCWWGMPRRIRLDFEASPGTCDLTGQPDDITVPGWRQRPRGANYAFWGKEHPLTPQYRVKPGSEILPVHPQPGGIGYRHWLGLVANTRDDLRYPAPTVATWRRDRAEGSAMWAPHTRLLVAGYDMDNMKARGFVEAEMPLPHAPDRNAQEDLAYRLIDSADTVAQALRQAVRGALFSQGATVKLDAELFTTLRERFWAATEPGFYRLLGDQAAGQAVALPVWLALLRDTAIRLFQEAAPLDPLSGATQAQRITQAQRILAFTLRGYGKAGGELFGRLDLPLPEGAGKAKGKRGKAA
;
A
#
# COMPACT_ATOMS: atom_id res chain seq x y z
N MET A 1 0.60 7.89 5.20
CA MET A 1 0.41 6.49 5.66
C MET A 1 1.53 6.15 6.61
N VAL A 2 1.22 5.43 7.68
CA VAL A 2 2.19 4.94 8.67
C VAL A 2 2.09 3.42 8.71
N THR A 3 3.21 2.75 8.86
CA THR A 3 3.29 1.30 9.05
C THR A 3 3.98 0.98 10.36
N LEU A 4 3.38 0.11 11.16
CA LEU A 4 3.92 -0.34 12.43
C LEU A 4 4.04 -1.86 12.44
N VAL A 5 5.20 -2.35 12.80
CA VAL A 5 5.42 -3.78 13.02
C VAL A 5 4.84 -4.16 14.38
N LEU A 6 3.94 -5.14 14.38
CA LEU A 6 3.40 -5.79 15.57
C LEU A 6 4.13 -7.12 15.74
N PRO A 7 5.02 -7.25 16.73
CA PRO A 7 5.96 -8.36 16.79
C PRO A 7 5.34 -9.73 17.09
N HIS A 8 4.12 -9.78 17.65
CA HIS A 8 3.34 -10.98 17.92
C HIS A 8 1.86 -10.65 18.15
N ASP A 9 1.02 -11.65 18.46
CA ASP A 9 -0.45 -11.50 18.51
C ASP A 9 -0.95 -10.49 19.56
N ALA A 10 -0.29 -10.37 20.68
CA ALA A 10 -0.67 -9.45 21.77
C ALA A 10 0.55 -8.68 22.30
N PRO A 11 1.17 -7.80 21.50
CA PRO A 11 2.35 -7.07 21.94
C PRO A 11 1.97 -6.00 22.97
N THR A 12 2.83 -5.81 23.96
CA THR A 12 2.75 -4.64 24.82
C THR A 12 3.11 -3.38 24.03
N LEU A 13 2.65 -2.22 24.47
CA LEU A 13 3.02 -0.94 23.86
C LEU A 13 4.56 -0.78 23.79
N TRP A 14 5.29 -1.21 24.81
CA TRP A 14 6.74 -1.17 24.83
C TRP A 14 7.36 -1.99 23.69
N GLN A 15 6.86 -3.20 23.47
CA GLN A 15 7.35 -4.05 22.38
C GLN A 15 7.06 -3.47 21.01
N VAL A 16 5.89 -2.83 20.83
CA VAL A 16 5.56 -2.12 19.57
C VAL A 16 6.48 -0.92 19.36
N LEU A 17 6.68 -0.09 20.39
CA LEU A 17 7.59 1.05 20.30
C LEU A 17 9.01 0.60 19.95
N TRP A 18 9.51 -0.42 20.63
CA TRP A 18 10.85 -0.94 20.40
C TRP A 18 11.03 -1.55 19.01
N ALA A 19 10.05 -2.31 18.54
CA ALA A 19 10.08 -2.90 17.20
C ALA A 19 10.09 -1.86 16.07
N ASN A 20 9.58 -0.65 16.32
CA ASN A 20 9.44 0.41 15.35
C ASN A 20 10.39 1.60 15.57
N THR A 21 11.29 1.49 16.52
CA THR A 21 12.35 2.46 16.74
C THR A 21 13.53 2.13 15.82
N PRO A 22 13.97 3.07 14.96
CA PRO A 22 15.11 2.80 14.10
C PRO A 22 16.37 2.62 14.94
N CYS A 23 17.14 1.59 14.62
CA CYS A 23 18.48 1.41 15.15
C CYS A 23 19.44 2.36 14.41
N GLY A 24 20.20 3.15 15.14
CA GLY A 24 21.18 4.08 14.57
C GLY A 24 22.21 4.47 15.62
N GLU A 25 23.28 5.09 15.17
CA GLU A 25 24.28 5.66 16.06
C GLU A 25 23.66 6.83 16.85
N LYS A 26 24.06 6.94 18.12
CA LYS A 26 23.67 8.07 18.95
C LYS A 26 24.25 9.36 18.35
N PRO A 27 23.44 10.37 18.04
CA PRO A 27 23.95 11.62 17.52
C PRO A 27 24.95 12.28 18.48
N ALA A 28 25.98 12.91 17.93
CA ALA A 28 26.91 13.68 18.73
C ALA A 28 26.22 14.90 19.36
N ALA A 29 26.68 15.34 20.52
CA ALA A 29 26.11 16.52 21.17
C ALA A 29 26.16 17.78 20.27
N ALA A 30 27.17 17.91 19.42
CA ALA A 30 27.30 18.98 18.44
C ALA A 30 26.21 18.98 17.36
N ASP A 31 25.55 17.84 17.09
CA ASP A 31 24.47 17.73 16.11
C ASP A 31 23.09 18.10 16.67
N LEU A 32 22.95 18.16 18.00
CA LEU A 32 21.66 18.45 18.64
C LEU A 32 20.97 19.73 18.13
N PRO A 33 21.67 20.86 17.92
CA PRO A 33 21.04 22.07 17.35
C PRO A 33 20.57 21.89 15.90
N ARG A 34 21.15 20.92 15.16
CA ARG A 34 20.75 20.59 13.79
C ARG A 34 19.60 19.58 13.75
N ILE A 35 19.41 18.81 14.82
CA ILE A 35 18.34 17.81 14.99
C ILE A 35 17.10 18.47 15.58
N PHE A 36 17.28 19.28 16.62
CA PHE A 36 16.18 19.92 17.35
C PHE A 36 16.05 21.38 16.92
N PRO A 37 15.04 21.73 16.11
CA PRO A 37 14.93 23.05 15.52
C PRO A 37 14.73 24.19 16.54
N TRP A 38 14.38 23.87 17.79
CA TRP A 38 14.25 24.85 18.89
C TRP A 38 15.58 25.17 19.59
N LEU A 39 16.65 24.43 19.34
CA LEU A 39 17.99 24.70 19.88
C LEU A 39 18.84 25.59 18.97
N ALA A 40 18.34 25.96 17.81
CA ALA A 40 19.03 26.81 16.84
C ALA A 40 18.06 27.82 16.20
N PRO A 41 18.55 28.87 15.53
CA PRO A 41 17.70 29.75 14.73
C PRO A 41 16.90 28.96 13.69
N THR A 42 15.59 29.20 13.63
CA THR A 42 14.70 28.49 12.70
C THR A 42 15.07 28.81 11.25
N LEU A 43 15.25 27.76 10.45
CA LEU A 43 15.43 27.86 9.00
C LEU A 43 14.07 28.10 8.36
N THR A 44 13.71 29.37 8.15
CA THR A 44 12.38 29.76 7.66
C THR A 44 12.23 29.56 6.16
N SER A 45 11.00 29.33 5.71
CA SER A 45 10.64 29.26 4.29
C SER A 45 10.45 30.64 3.62
N GLU A 46 10.96 31.70 4.22
CA GLU A 46 10.92 33.04 3.62
C GLU A 46 11.68 33.04 2.28
N GLY A 47 11.13 33.71 1.27
CA GLY A 47 11.72 33.70 -0.07
C GLY A 47 11.65 32.34 -0.80
N ASN A 48 10.70 31.47 -0.43
CA ASN A 48 10.56 30.10 -0.96
C ASN A 48 11.76 29.19 -0.65
N ARG A 49 12.51 29.49 0.39
CA ARG A 49 13.63 28.64 0.83
C ARG A 49 13.12 27.27 1.25
N THR A 50 13.86 26.25 0.88
CA THR A 50 13.66 24.86 1.33
C THR A 50 14.84 24.42 2.17
N VAL A 51 14.56 23.56 3.16
CA VAL A 51 15.57 22.91 3.99
C VAL A 51 15.75 21.50 3.50
N THR A 52 16.96 21.13 3.15
CA THR A 52 17.30 19.76 2.72
C THR A 52 18.15 19.05 3.78
N PRO A 53 18.07 17.71 3.89
CA PRO A 53 18.93 16.97 4.80
C PRO A 53 20.40 17.07 4.39
N GLY A 54 21.30 17.18 5.35
CA GLY A 54 22.75 17.26 5.11
C GLY A 54 23.41 18.47 5.77
N ALA A 55 23.96 19.39 4.99
CA ALA A 55 24.76 20.51 5.52
C ALA A 55 24.00 21.47 6.44
N GLU A 56 22.75 21.80 6.10
CA GLU A 56 21.96 22.76 6.87
C GLU A 56 21.24 22.13 8.07
N ALA A 57 20.75 20.91 7.91
CA ALA A 57 19.96 20.22 8.92
C ALA A 57 20.33 18.74 8.97
N HIS A 58 20.26 18.14 10.14
CA HIS A 58 20.47 16.71 10.30
C HIS A 58 19.24 15.94 9.78
N PRO A 59 19.38 14.75 9.15
CA PRO A 59 18.25 13.96 8.67
C PRO A 59 17.12 13.73 9.70
N LEU A 60 17.45 13.58 10.97
CA LEU A 60 16.45 13.41 12.04
C LEU A 60 15.58 14.66 12.31
N GLN A 61 15.92 15.83 11.78
CA GLN A 61 15.14 17.05 12.01
C GLN A 61 13.74 16.98 11.41
N CYS A 62 13.55 16.21 10.34
CA CYS A 62 12.23 16.04 9.69
C CYS A 62 11.16 15.46 10.61
N TRP A 63 11.56 14.77 11.68
CA TRP A 63 10.62 14.15 12.62
C TRP A 63 9.87 15.18 13.47
N TRP A 64 10.40 16.39 13.57
CA TRP A 64 9.86 17.43 14.44
C TRP A 64 8.88 18.35 13.75
N GLY A 65 8.90 18.48 12.46
CA GLY A 65 8.04 19.32 11.64
C GLY A 65 7.92 20.75 12.20
N MET A 66 8.19 21.75 11.36
CA MET A 66 8.16 23.15 11.80
C MET A 66 7.29 24.02 10.88
N PRO A 67 5.98 23.70 10.72
CA PRO A 67 5.13 24.49 9.81
C PRO A 67 4.88 25.91 10.31
N ARG A 68 5.00 26.14 11.61
CA ARG A 68 4.75 27.43 12.26
C ARG A 68 5.70 27.63 13.44
N ARG A 69 5.96 28.89 13.78
CA ARG A 69 6.72 29.28 14.95
C ARG A 69 5.74 29.84 15.98
N ILE A 70 5.67 29.22 17.13
CA ILE A 70 4.79 29.64 18.23
C ILE A 70 5.66 29.98 19.42
N ARG A 71 5.39 31.13 20.04
CA ARG A 71 5.97 31.56 21.30
C ARG A 71 4.84 31.75 22.30
N LEU A 72 4.94 31.10 23.45
CA LEU A 72 4.04 31.31 24.56
C LEU A 72 4.48 32.56 25.32
N ASP A 73 3.52 33.36 25.71
CA ASP A 73 3.75 34.52 26.59
C ASP A 73 3.49 34.08 28.03
N PHE A 74 4.56 33.88 28.81
CA PHE A 74 4.48 33.49 30.22
C PHE A 74 4.34 34.75 31.08
N GLU A 75 3.44 34.67 32.06
CA GLU A 75 3.20 35.72 33.03
C GLU A 75 3.25 35.16 34.44
N ALA A 76 4.02 35.80 35.33
CA ALA A 76 4.07 35.47 36.75
C ALA A 76 2.81 36.01 37.45
N SER A 77 1.70 35.33 37.25
CA SER A 77 0.39 35.67 37.79
C SER A 77 -0.30 34.38 38.22
N PRO A 78 -0.70 34.23 39.50
CA PRO A 78 -1.39 33.07 39.97
C PRO A 78 -2.71 32.86 39.22
N GLY A 79 -2.94 31.63 38.80
CA GLY A 79 -4.16 31.26 38.07
C GLY A 79 -4.42 29.77 38.14
N THR A 80 -5.55 29.36 37.59
CA THR A 80 -5.95 27.94 37.50
C THR A 80 -5.94 27.53 36.05
N CYS A 81 -5.32 26.40 35.73
CA CYS A 81 -5.30 25.88 34.38
C CYS A 81 -6.71 25.46 33.96
N ASP A 82 -7.23 26.02 32.87
CA ASP A 82 -8.58 25.75 32.34
C ASP A 82 -8.77 24.27 31.93
N LEU A 83 -7.67 23.57 31.60
CA LEU A 83 -7.73 22.17 31.17
C LEU A 83 -7.64 21.18 32.32
N THR A 84 -6.76 21.44 33.29
CA THR A 84 -6.47 20.48 34.39
C THR A 84 -7.12 20.86 35.72
N GLY A 85 -7.55 22.10 35.88
CA GLY A 85 -8.05 22.67 37.15
C GLY A 85 -6.96 22.84 38.21
N GLN A 86 -5.68 22.69 37.88
CA GLN A 86 -4.58 22.85 38.82
C GLN A 86 -4.19 24.30 38.93
N PRO A 87 -3.94 24.83 40.18
CA PRO A 87 -3.40 26.15 40.38
C PRO A 87 -1.91 26.18 40.04
N ASP A 88 -1.42 27.31 39.49
CA ASP A 88 -0.01 27.58 39.26
C ASP A 88 0.28 29.06 39.43
N ASP A 89 1.51 29.42 39.80
CA ASP A 89 1.96 30.79 39.93
C ASP A 89 2.37 31.43 38.58
N ILE A 90 2.46 30.62 37.53
CA ILE A 90 2.78 31.04 36.18
C ILE A 90 1.62 30.67 35.24
N THR A 91 1.09 31.66 34.58
CA THR A 91 0.03 31.46 33.57
C THR A 91 0.51 31.77 32.16
N VAL A 92 -0.21 31.31 31.18
CA VAL A 92 0.00 31.59 29.74
C VAL A 92 -1.23 32.31 29.21
N PRO A 93 -1.35 33.64 29.38
CA PRO A 93 -2.52 34.39 28.94
C PRO A 93 -2.63 34.49 27.41
N GLY A 94 -1.55 34.24 26.71
CA GLY A 94 -1.55 34.33 25.26
C GLY A 94 -0.35 33.69 24.58
N TRP A 95 -0.37 33.72 23.27
CA TRP A 95 0.72 33.21 22.43
C TRP A 95 0.84 34.04 21.15
N ARG A 96 2.05 34.07 20.61
CA ARG A 96 2.36 34.72 19.33
C ARG A 96 2.73 33.69 18.30
N GLN A 97 2.10 33.74 17.13
CA GLN A 97 2.40 32.86 16.01
C GLN A 97 3.01 33.65 14.86
N ARG A 98 4.08 33.10 14.29
CA ARG A 98 4.60 33.55 13.00
C ARG A 98 4.39 32.43 11.98
N PRO A 99 3.84 32.73 10.79
CA PRO A 99 3.81 31.78 9.67
C PRO A 99 5.23 31.53 9.14
N ARG A 100 5.36 30.66 8.15
CA ARG A 100 6.61 30.33 7.46
C ARG A 100 7.66 29.73 8.38
N GLY A 101 7.33 28.59 8.96
CA GLY A 101 8.31 27.70 9.57
C GLY A 101 9.25 27.10 8.52
N ALA A 102 9.88 25.98 8.79
CA ALA A 102 10.73 25.30 7.83
C ALA A 102 9.90 24.64 6.74
N ASN A 103 10.34 24.74 5.47
CA ASN A 103 9.81 23.99 4.34
C ASN A 103 10.80 22.89 3.98
N TYR A 104 10.50 21.67 4.36
CA TYR A 104 11.37 20.52 4.14
C TYR A 104 11.20 19.94 2.74
N ALA A 105 12.30 19.68 2.05
CA ALA A 105 12.35 19.01 0.76
C ALA A 105 13.30 17.80 0.83
N PHE A 106 13.00 16.74 0.09
CA PHE A 106 13.80 15.51 0.01
C PHE A 106 13.92 14.70 1.31
N TRP A 107 12.97 14.84 2.21
CA TRP A 107 12.98 14.17 3.53
C TRP A 107 12.17 12.87 3.57
N GLY A 108 11.43 12.53 2.52
CA GLY A 108 10.50 11.40 2.53
C GLY A 108 11.14 10.06 2.93
N LYS A 109 12.37 9.82 2.49
CA LYS A 109 13.12 8.59 2.79
C LYS A 109 13.68 8.50 4.23
N GLU A 110 13.68 9.60 4.94
CA GLU A 110 14.23 9.66 6.31
C GLU A 110 13.18 9.35 7.37
N HIS A 111 11.88 9.30 7.00
CA HIS A 111 10.82 8.95 7.95
C HIS A 111 10.73 7.43 8.15
N PRO A 112 11.00 6.91 9.36
CA PRO A 112 11.20 5.48 9.58
C PRO A 112 9.95 4.62 9.40
N LEU A 113 8.76 5.20 9.65
CA LEU A 113 7.50 4.47 9.65
C LEU A 113 6.68 4.67 8.37
N THR A 114 7.17 5.43 7.41
CA THR A 114 6.40 5.78 6.22
C THR A 114 6.89 5.03 5.00
N PRO A 115 6.05 4.22 4.34
CA PRO A 115 6.36 3.66 3.04
C PRO A 115 6.48 4.76 1.98
N GLN A 116 7.23 4.52 0.95
CA GLN A 116 7.70 5.54 0.02
C GLN A 116 7.49 5.13 -1.42
N TYR A 117 7.44 6.12 -2.31
CA TYR A 117 7.38 5.87 -3.74
C TYR A 117 8.11 6.93 -4.55
N ARG A 118 8.45 6.59 -5.79
CA ARG A 118 8.90 7.52 -6.84
C ARG A 118 7.89 7.53 -7.98
N VAL A 119 7.69 8.69 -8.59
CA VAL A 119 6.83 8.80 -9.78
C VAL A 119 7.51 8.15 -10.99
N LYS A 120 8.83 8.27 -11.08
CA LYS A 120 9.68 7.66 -12.12
C LYS A 120 11.09 7.43 -11.56
N PRO A 121 11.89 6.56 -12.18
CA PRO A 121 13.28 6.38 -11.79
C PRO A 121 14.02 7.73 -11.71
N GLY A 122 14.77 7.93 -10.63
CA GLY A 122 15.55 9.15 -10.39
C GLY A 122 14.75 10.37 -9.89
N SER A 123 13.41 10.30 -9.80
CA SER A 123 12.63 11.40 -9.19
C SER A 123 12.73 11.38 -7.67
N GLU A 124 12.28 12.46 -7.04
CA GLU A 124 12.18 12.58 -5.59
C GLU A 124 11.38 11.42 -4.98
N ILE A 125 11.81 10.98 -3.82
CA ILE A 125 11.09 9.98 -3.01
C ILE A 125 9.99 10.71 -2.24
N LEU A 126 8.77 10.22 -2.37
CA LEU A 126 7.58 10.78 -1.77
C LEU A 126 6.93 9.79 -0.78
N PRO A 127 6.30 10.26 0.30
CA PRO A 127 5.56 9.39 1.20
C PRO A 127 4.29 8.84 0.53
N VAL A 128 3.99 7.58 0.78
CA VAL A 128 2.73 6.96 0.32
C VAL A 128 1.56 7.49 1.15
N HIS A 129 0.50 7.90 0.47
CA HIS A 129 -0.78 8.26 1.07
C HIS A 129 -1.81 7.16 0.83
N PRO A 130 -2.71 6.87 1.80
CA PRO A 130 -3.86 6.02 1.55
C PRO A 130 -4.68 6.53 0.36
N GLN A 131 -5.27 5.59 -0.35
CA GLN A 131 -6.14 5.86 -1.49
C GLN A 131 -7.52 5.24 -1.23
N PRO A 132 -8.59 5.72 -1.86
CA PRO A 132 -9.90 5.09 -1.79
C PRO A 132 -9.84 3.60 -2.12
N GLY A 133 -10.67 2.81 -1.43
CA GLY A 133 -10.75 1.36 -1.64
C GLY A 133 -9.89 0.53 -0.70
N GLY A 134 -9.46 1.11 0.40
CA GLY A 134 -8.81 0.41 1.50
C GLY A 134 -7.42 -0.14 1.18
N ILE A 135 -6.84 -0.78 2.19
CA ILE A 135 -5.54 -1.43 2.14
C ILE A 135 -5.77 -2.95 2.19
N GLY A 136 -5.06 -3.70 1.37
CA GLY A 136 -5.10 -5.16 1.35
C GLY A 136 -3.84 -5.70 0.67
N TYR A 137 -3.78 -7.01 0.47
CA TYR A 137 -2.59 -7.69 -0.06
C TYR A 137 -2.12 -7.18 -1.43
N ARG A 138 -2.97 -6.53 -2.22
CA ARG A 138 -2.58 -5.84 -3.46
C ARG A 138 -1.50 -4.79 -3.27
N HIS A 139 -1.36 -4.28 -2.03
CA HIS A 139 -0.36 -3.29 -1.65
C HIS A 139 0.85 -3.90 -0.93
N TRP A 140 0.87 -5.23 -0.76
CA TRP A 140 1.96 -5.93 -0.08
C TRP A 140 3.32 -5.54 -0.65
N LEU A 141 3.40 -5.48 -1.99
CA LEU A 141 4.54 -4.85 -2.68
C LEU A 141 4.45 -3.32 -2.50
N GLY A 142 5.50 -2.74 -1.97
CA GLY A 142 5.57 -1.35 -1.57
C GLY A 142 5.28 -1.11 -0.08
N LEU A 143 4.65 -2.06 0.63
CA LEU A 143 4.49 -2.01 2.09
C LEU A 143 5.41 -2.97 2.83
N VAL A 144 5.69 -4.13 2.25
CA VAL A 144 6.51 -5.20 2.84
C VAL A 144 7.81 -5.41 2.07
N ALA A 145 7.76 -5.36 0.75
CA ALA A 145 8.91 -5.49 -0.13
C ALA A 145 8.88 -4.40 -1.22
N ASN A 146 10.02 -4.15 -1.87
CA ASN A 146 10.06 -3.25 -3.02
C ASN A 146 9.20 -3.78 -4.17
N THR A 147 8.69 -2.88 -5.01
CA THR A 147 8.13 -3.28 -6.31
C THR A 147 9.24 -3.61 -7.32
N ARG A 148 8.96 -4.46 -8.32
CA ARG A 148 9.96 -4.86 -9.34
C ARG A 148 10.50 -3.71 -10.17
N ASP A 149 9.70 -2.69 -10.38
CA ASP A 149 10.09 -1.45 -11.06
C ASP A 149 10.94 -0.52 -10.19
N ASP A 150 11.17 -0.92 -8.93
CA ASP A 150 11.88 -0.13 -7.91
C ASP A 150 11.30 1.28 -7.71
N LEU A 151 9.99 1.39 -7.84
CA LEU A 151 9.28 2.66 -7.65
C LEU A 151 8.55 2.77 -6.31
N ARG A 152 8.36 1.66 -5.58
CA ARG A 152 7.71 1.65 -4.26
C ARG A 152 8.54 0.88 -3.27
N TYR A 153 8.64 1.41 -2.07
CA TYR A 153 9.52 0.93 -1.00
C TYR A 153 8.75 0.81 0.30
N PRO A 154 8.97 -0.26 1.09
CA PRO A 154 8.45 -0.33 2.45
C PRO A 154 9.08 0.76 3.32
N ALA A 155 8.46 1.02 4.46
CA ALA A 155 9.06 1.87 5.47
C ALA A 155 10.43 1.31 5.94
N PRO A 156 11.41 2.16 6.26
CA PRO A 156 12.73 1.72 6.72
C PRO A 156 12.70 0.73 7.88
N THR A 157 11.78 0.91 8.84
CA THR A 157 11.62 -0.02 9.97
C THR A 157 11.14 -1.40 9.53
N VAL A 158 10.25 -1.47 8.54
CA VAL A 158 9.78 -2.76 7.99
C VAL A 158 10.92 -3.47 7.25
N ALA A 159 11.69 -2.72 6.45
CA ALA A 159 12.83 -3.27 5.73
C ALA A 159 13.92 -3.79 6.71
N THR A 160 14.20 -3.02 7.77
CA THR A 160 15.14 -3.43 8.84
C THR A 160 14.62 -4.67 9.57
N TRP A 161 13.34 -4.67 9.98
CA TRP A 161 12.72 -5.82 10.62
C TRP A 161 12.88 -7.10 9.79
N ARG A 162 12.59 -7.05 8.52
CA ARG A 162 12.70 -8.21 7.63
C ARG A 162 14.14 -8.70 7.48
N ARG A 163 15.13 -7.79 7.47
CA ARG A 163 16.54 -8.12 7.38
C ARG A 163 17.03 -8.78 8.68
N ASP A 164 16.81 -8.14 9.81
CA ASP A 164 17.32 -8.61 11.11
C ASP A 164 16.73 -9.97 11.49
N ARG A 165 15.48 -10.23 11.08
CA ARG A 165 14.86 -11.52 11.28
C ARG A 165 15.49 -12.62 10.41
N ALA A 166 15.85 -12.30 9.17
CA ALA A 166 16.55 -13.24 8.30
C ALA A 166 17.91 -13.65 8.88
N GLU A 167 18.53 -12.79 9.69
CA GLU A 167 19.82 -13.00 10.33
C GLU A 167 19.72 -13.78 11.67
N GLY A 168 18.54 -14.31 12.03
CA GLY A 168 18.40 -15.27 13.13
C GLY A 168 18.16 -14.68 14.51
N SER A 169 17.70 -13.44 14.61
CA SER A 169 17.33 -12.85 15.90
C SER A 169 16.14 -13.59 16.53
N ALA A 170 16.35 -14.18 17.72
CA ALA A 170 15.37 -14.99 18.45
C ALA A 170 14.14 -14.19 18.97
N MET A 171 14.08 -12.91 18.73
CA MET A 171 13.05 -12.00 19.28
C MET A 171 11.73 -12.00 18.48
N TRP A 172 11.63 -12.80 17.45
CA TRP A 172 10.57 -12.71 16.45
C TRP A 172 9.57 -13.86 16.54
N ALA A 173 8.36 -13.55 16.95
CA ALA A 173 7.29 -14.55 17.01
C ALA A 173 6.74 -14.90 15.61
N PRO A 174 6.23 -16.13 15.42
CA PRO A 174 5.70 -16.58 14.13
C PRO A 174 4.51 -15.74 13.61
N HIS A 175 3.81 -15.02 14.48
CA HIS A 175 2.61 -14.24 14.19
C HIS A 175 2.85 -12.74 14.07
N THR A 176 3.98 -12.34 13.51
CA THR A 176 4.25 -10.93 13.24
C THR A 176 3.25 -10.37 12.22
N ARG A 177 2.75 -9.17 12.48
CA ARG A 177 1.82 -8.44 11.61
C ARG A 177 2.35 -7.05 11.32
N LEU A 178 1.86 -6.46 10.25
CA LEU A 178 2.08 -5.07 9.89
C LEU A 178 0.75 -4.33 10.05
N LEU A 179 0.68 -3.38 10.97
CA LEU A 179 -0.41 -2.42 11.05
C LEU A 179 -0.12 -1.28 10.07
N VAL A 180 -1.05 -1.02 9.18
CA VAL A 180 -0.96 0.06 8.19
C VAL A 180 -2.13 1.01 8.41
N ALA A 181 -1.85 2.29 8.65
CA ALA A 181 -2.89 3.27 8.94
C ALA A 181 -2.60 4.64 8.31
N GLY A 182 -3.64 5.41 8.07
CA GLY A 182 -3.51 6.79 7.63
C GLY A 182 -4.81 7.39 7.12
N TYR A 183 -4.79 8.70 6.93
CA TYR A 183 -5.92 9.40 6.34
C TYR A 183 -5.83 9.40 4.81
N ASP A 184 -6.92 9.02 4.16
CA ASP A 184 -7.16 9.32 2.76
C ASP A 184 -7.48 10.81 2.64
N MET A 185 -6.63 11.53 1.92
CA MET A 185 -6.66 12.99 1.82
C MET A 185 -7.01 13.43 0.40
N ASP A 186 -7.88 14.42 0.29
CA ASP A 186 -8.14 15.15 -0.94
C ASP A 186 -7.89 16.64 -0.71
N ASN A 187 -6.81 17.18 -1.26
CA ASN A 187 -6.43 18.59 -1.11
C ASN A 187 -6.52 19.11 0.33
N MET A 188 -5.89 18.48 1.29
CA MET A 188 -5.91 18.83 2.72
C MET A 188 -7.23 18.53 3.45
N LYS A 189 -8.22 17.91 2.81
CA LYS A 189 -9.44 17.43 3.46
C LYS A 189 -9.33 15.92 3.68
N ALA A 190 -9.49 15.50 4.92
CA ALA A 190 -9.58 14.08 5.24
C ALA A 190 -10.93 13.54 4.75
N ARG A 191 -10.90 12.53 3.87
CA ARG A 191 -12.10 11.82 3.41
C ARG A 191 -12.45 10.65 4.31
N GLY A 192 -11.45 9.99 4.85
CA GLY A 192 -11.63 8.87 5.75
C GLY A 192 -10.32 8.41 6.38
N PHE A 193 -10.42 7.69 7.48
CA PHE A 193 -9.30 6.98 8.07
C PHE A 193 -9.28 5.55 7.55
N VAL A 194 -8.14 5.08 7.13
CA VAL A 194 -7.94 3.72 6.62
C VAL A 194 -6.98 3.01 7.54
N GLU A 195 -7.37 1.81 7.95
CA GLU A 195 -6.56 0.94 8.80
C GLU A 195 -6.67 -0.50 8.29
N ALA A 196 -5.56 -1.21 8.31
CA ALA A 196 -5.52 -2.63 7.99
C ALA A 196 -4.36 -3.33 8.73
N GLU A 197 -4.59 -4.54 9.17
CA GLU A 197 -3.54 -5.43 9.63
C GLU A 197 -3.21 -6.46 8.55
N MET A 198 -1.93 -6.62 8.28
CA MET A 198 -1.42 -7.55 7.27
C MET A 198 -0.50 -8.57 7.94
N PRO A 199 -0.71 -9.87 7.75
CA PRO A 199 0.26 -10.87 8.17
C PRO A 199 1.63 -10.61 7.54
N LEU A 200 2.68 -10.74 8.34
CA LEU A 200 4.07 -10.59 7.92
C LEU A 200 4.82 -11.92 8.15
N PRO A 201 4.52 -12.96 7.37
CA PRO A 201 5.14 -14.26 7.57
C PRO A 201 6.63 -14.17 7.24
N HIS A 202 7.42 -14.76 8.12
CA HIS A 202 8.86 -14.88 7.90
C HIS A 202 9.15 -16.10 7.02
N ALA A 203 9.89 -15.90 5.94
CA ALA A 203 10.44 -16.98 5.14
C ALA A 203 11.97 -17.00 5.27
N PRO A 204 12.59 -18.18 5.38
CA PRO A 204 14.04 -18.33 5.37
C PRO A 204 14.67 -17.74 4.09
N ASP A 205 14.02 -17.98 2.95
CA ASP A 205 14.38 -17.35 1.68
C ASP A 205 13.42 -16.18 1.37
N ARG A 206 13.90 -14.98 1.65
CA ARG A 206 13.16 -13.74 1.41
C ARG A 206 12.92 -13.49 -0.08
N ASN A 207 13.90 -13.80 -0.94
CA ASN A 207 13.78 -13.57 -2.37
C ASN A 207 12.71 -14.47 -2.98
N ALA A 208 12.69 -15.76 -2.59
CA ALA A 208 11.65 -16.67 -3.01
C ALA A 208 10.25 -16.25 -2.52
N GLN A 209 10.14 -15.70 -1.31
CA GLN A 209 8.87 -15.13 -0.81
C GLN A 209 8.40 -13.92 -1.61
N GLU A 210 9.31 -13.03 -1.94
CA GLU A 210 9.02 -11.86 -2.78
C GLU A 210 8.60 -12.26 -4.18
N ASP A 211 9.30 -13.20 -4.80
CA ASP A 211 8.93 -13.74 -6.12
C ASP A 211 7.57 -14.40 -6.10
N LEU A 212 7.26 -15.18 -5.07
CA LEU A 212 5.93 -15.74 -4.90
C LEU A 212 4.86 -14.66 -4.79
N ALA A 213 5.07 -13.66 -3.92
CA ALA A 213 4.15 -12.54 -3.76
C ALA A 213 3.90 -11.80 -5.08
N TYR A 214 4.95 -11.55 -5.87
CA TYR A 214 4.83 -10.98 -7.22
C TYR A 214 3.92 -11.81 -8.12
N ARG A 215 4.17 -13.11 -8.19
CA ARG A 215 3.39 -14.01 -9.04
C ARG A 215 1.92 -14.06 -8.65
N LEU A 216 1.64 -14.10 -7.35
CA LEU A 216 0.27 -14.11 -6.82
C LEU A 216 -0.45 -12.78 -7.09
N ILE A 217 0.18 -11.65 -6.80
CA ILE A 217 -0.43 -10.32 -6.98
C ILE A 217 -0.65 -10.02 -8.46
N ASP A 218 0.34 -10.24 -9.31
CA ASP A 218 0.26 -9.99 -10.74
C ASP A 218 -0.80 -10.86 -11.44
N SER A 219 -0.92 -12.13 -11.02
CA SER A 219 -1.96 -13.02 -11.54
C SER A 219 -3.35 -12.58 -11.10
N ALA A 220 -3.51 -12.17 -9.83
CA ALA A 220 -4.75 -11.62 -9.33
C ALA A 220 -5.16 -10.32 -10.05
N ASP A 221 -4.21 -9.42 -10.29
CA ASP A 221 -4.47 -8.17 -11.03
C ASP A 221 -4.92 -8.46 -12.47
N THR A 222 -4.29 -9.43 -13.14
CA THR A 222 -4.69 -9.89 -14.48
C THR A 222 -6.15 -10.37 -14.49
N VAL A 223 -6.54 -11.18 -13.49
CA VAL A 223 -7.91 -11.68 -13.37
C VAL A 223 -8.90 -10.58 -13.00
N ALA A 224 -8.53 -9.66 -12.10
CA ALA A 224 -9.35 -8.50 -11.74
C ALA A 224 -9.63 -7.59 -12.94
N GLN A 225 -8.63 -7.36 -13.80
CA GLN A 225 -8.78 -6.60 -15.03
C GLN A 225 -9.69 -7.33 -16.04
N ALA A 226 -9.52 -8.66 -16.20
CA ALA A 226 -10.39 -9.46 -17.05
C ALA A 226 -11.85 -9.46 -16.58
N LEU A 227 -12.07 -9.58 -15.27
CA LEU A 227 -13.39 -9.47 -14.64
C LEU A 227 -14.03 -8.09 -14.91
N ARG A 228 -13.28 -7.02 -14.70
CA ARG A 228 -13.76 -5.65 -14.96
C ARG A 228 -14.16 -5.48 -16.42
N GLN A 229 -13.34 -5.95 -17.36
CA GLN A 229 -13.64 -5.88 -18.78
C GLN A 229 -14.87 -6.69 -19.16
N ALA A 230 -15.03 -7.88 -18.58
CA ALA A 230 -16.19 -8.74 -18.82
C ALA A 230 -17.48 -8.08 -18.31
N VAL A 231 -17.49 -7.56 -17.08
CA VAL A 231 -18.66 -6.86 -16.52
C VAL A 231 -18.99 -5.61 -17.35
N ARG A 232 -17.98 -4.85 -17.76
CA ARG A 232 -18.18 -3.72 -18.67
C ARG A 232 -18.84 -4.15 -20.00
N GLY A 233 -18.35 -5.21 -20.62
CA GLY A 233 -18.89 -5.73 -21.88
C GLY A 233 -20.30 -6.30 -21.76
N ALA A 234 -20.65 -6.82 -20.58
CA ALA A 234 -21.99 -7.34 -20.29
C ALA A 234 -23.03 -6.19 -20.12
N LEU A 235 -22.67 -5.16 -19.37
CA LEU A 235 -23.60 -4.09 -18.97
C LEU A 235 -23.72 -2.95 -19.99
N PHE A 236 -22.64 -2.66 -20.74
CA PHE A 236 -22.61 -1.48 -21.61
C PHE A 236 -22.41 -1.89 -23.07
N SER A 237 -23.12 -1.22 -23.99
CA SER A 237 -22.92 -1.40 -25.43
C SER A 237 -21.58 -0.79 -25.86
N GLN A 238 -21.00 -1.30 -26.97
CA GLN A 238 -19.80 -0.73 -27.55
C GLN A 238 -20.07 0.72 -28.00
N GLY A 239 -19.20 1.64 -27.62
CA GLY A 239 -19.31 3.06 -27.96
C GLY A 239 -20.17 3.90 -27.01
N ALA A 240 -20.80 3.33 -25.99
CA ALA A 240 -21.48 4.12 -24.99
C ALA A 240 -20.46 4.94 -24.17
N THR A 241 -20.47 6.26 -24.35
CA THR A 241 -19.81 7.24 -23.46
C THR A 241 -20.61 7.37 -22.15
N VAL A 242 -20.87 6.28 -21.48
CA VAL A 242 -21.48 6.31 -20.16
C VAL A 242 -20.38 6.75 -19.19
N LYS A 243 -20.66 7.76 -18.37
CA LYS A 243 -19.95 7.91 -17.10
C LYS A 243 -20.13 6.57 -16.39
N LEU A 244 -19.11 5.71 -16.56
CA LEU A 244 -19.08 4.41 -15.93
C LEU A 244 -19.45 4.60 -14.48
N ASP A 245 -20.37 3.79 -13.99
CA ASP A 245 -20.67 3.74 -12.57
C ASP A 245 -19.38 3.40 -11.81
N ALA A 246 -18.65 4.45 -11.43
CA ALA A 246 -17.34 4.32 -10.82
C ALA A 246 -17.45 3.51 -9.52
N GLU A 247 -18.58 3.60 -8.85
CA GLU A 247 -18.89 2.90 -7.61
C GLU A 247 -19.01 1.39 -7.84
N LEU A 248 -19.74 0.96 -8.88
CA LEU A 248 -19.87 -0.46 -9.24
C LEU A 248 -18.48 -1.11 -9.45
N PHE A 249 -17.62 -0.48 -10.25
CA PHE A 249 -16.30 -1.03 -10.55
C PHE A 249 -15.33 -0.96 -9.37
N THR A 250 -15.47 0.04 -8.51
CA THR A 250 -14.71 0.14 -7.27
C THR A 250 -15.12 -0.98 -6.33
N THR A 251 -16.41 -1.14 -6.08
CA THR A 251 -16.96 -2.21 -5.23
C THR A 251 -16.61 -3.61 -5.76
N LEU A 252 -16.72 -3.82 -7.07
CA LEU A 252 -16.34 -5.10 -7.71
C LEU A 252 -14.86 -5.43 -7.47
N ARG A 253 -14.00 -4.44 -7.63
CA ARG A 253 -12.56 -4.57 -7.40
C ARG A 253 -12.26 -4.88 -5.93
N GLU A 254 -12.84 -4.14 -5.01
CA GLU A 254 -12.64 -4.35 -3.57
C GLU A 254 -13.10 -5.73 -3.13
N ARG A 255 -14.26 -6.17 -3.58
CA ARG A 255 -14.79 -7.51 -3.28
C ARG A 255 -13.92 -8.63 -3.84
N PHE A 256 -13.35 -8.45 -5.03
CA PHE A 256 -12.43 -9.42 -5.61
C PHE A 256 -11.16 -9.56 -4.76
N TRP A 257 -10.52 -8.43 -4.41
CA TRP A 257 -9.31 -8.43 -3.60
C TRP A 257 -9.56 -8.98 -2.19
N ALA A 258 -10.64 -8.60 -1.55
CA ALA A 258 -11.01 -9.12 -0.22
C ALA A 258 -11.29 -10.64 -0.23
N ALA A 259 -11.99 -11.14 -1.25
CA ALA A 259 -12.31 -12.57 -1.35
C ALA A 259 -11.10 -13.47 -1.62
N THR A 260 -10.04 -12.93 -2.22
CA THR A 260 -8.83 -13.68 -2.55
C THR A 260 -7.71 -13.52 -1.52
N GLU A 261 -7.80 -12.54 -0.63
CA GLU A 261 -6.78 -12.23 0.38
C GLU A 261 -6.42 -13.40 1.31
N PRO A 262 -7.38 -14.18 1.86
CA PRO A 262 -7.04 -15.32 2.72
C PRO A 262 -6.19 -16.38 1.99
N GLY A 263 -6.44 -16.57 0.70
CA GLY A 263 -5.65 -17.49 -0.14
C GLY A 263 -4.22 -17.01 -0.35
N PHE A 264 -4.03 -15.71 -0.55
CA PHE A 264 -2.71 -15.10 -0.66
C PHE A 264 -1.85 -15.35 0.58
N TYR A 265 -2.36 -14.99 1.76
CA TYR A 265 -1.61 -15.17 3.01
C TYR A 265 -1.38 -16.62 3.38
N ARG A 266 -2.32 -17.51 3.06
CA ARG A 266 -2.12 -18.96 3.23
C ARG A 266 -0.93 -19.45 2.43
N LEU A 267 -0.83 -19.12 1.14
CA LEU A 267 0.27 -19.56 0.28
C LEU A 267 1.63 -18.97 0.69
N LEU A 268 1.66 -17.72 1.16
CA LEU A 268 2.88 -17.15 1.75
C LEU A 268 3.26 -17.85 3.06
N GLY A 269 2.28 -18.23 3.86
CA GLY A 269 2.48 -19.00 5.09
C GLY A 269 2.99 -20.40 4.81
N ASP A 270 2.42 -21.12 3.83
CA ASP A 270 2.86 -22.44 3.39
C ASP A 270 4.34 -22.41 2.95
N GLN A 271 4.70 -21.41 2.14
CA GLN A 271 6.09 -21.23 1.74
C GLN A 271 7.01 -20.92 2.94
N ALA A 272 6.58 -20.06 3.84
CA ALA A 272 7.34 -19.73 5.04
C ALA A 272 7.58 -20.96 5.94
N ALA A 273 6.63 -21.90 5.96
CA ALA A 273 6.73 -23.17 6.65
C ALA A 273 7.52 -24.25 5.89
N GLY A 274 8.07 -23.93 4.71
CA GLY A 274 8.78 -24.87 3.85
C GLY A 274 7.86 -25.88 3.15
N GLN A 275 6.56 -25.60 3.07
CA GLN A 275 5.58 -26.45 2.40
C GLN A 275 5.51 -26.13 0.90
N ALA A 276 5.04 -27.10 0.13
CA ALA A 276 4.87 -26.92 -1.32
C ALA A 276 3.74 -25.92 -1.62
N VAL A 277 4.04 -24.91 -2.42
CA VAL A 277 3.06 -23.89 -2.82
C VAL A 277 2.20 -24.40 -3.98
N ALA A 278 0.91 -24.56 -3.72
CA ALA A 278 -0.04 -25.09 -4.72
C ALA A 278 -0.61 -23.95 -5.61
N LEU A 279 0.15 -23.47 -6.59
CA LEU A 279 -0.29 -22.43 -7.53
C LEU A 279 -1.58 -22.78 -8.32
N PRO A 280 -1.85 -24.05 -8.68
CA PRO A 280 -3.15 -24.41 -9.27
C PRO A 280 -4.34 -24.11 -8.35
N VAL A 281 -4.18 -24.25 -7.02
CA VAL A 281 -5.23 -23.90 -6.04
C VAL A 281 -5.48 -22.39 -6.02
N TRP A 282 -4.41 -21.59 -6.14
CA TRP A 282 -4.54 -20.14 -6.30
C TRP A 282 -5.33 -19.77 -7.56
N LEU A 283 -4.96 -20.35 -8.69
CA LEU A 283 -5.67 -20.11 -9.94
C LEU A 283 -7.15 -20.50 -9.86
N ALA A 284 -7.47 -21.63 -9.20
CA ALA A 284 -8.86 -22.05 -8.97
C ALA A 284 -9.61 -21.00 -8.14
N LEU A 285 -9.04 -20.52 -7.03
CA LEU A 285 -9.63 -19.46 -6.19
C LEU A 285 -9.91 -18.19 -6.99
N LEU A 286 -8.95 -17.73 -7.81
CA LEU A 286 -9.12 -16.56 -8.65
C LEU A 286 -10.26 -16.74 -9.66
N ARG A 287 -10.34 -17.91 -10.30
CA ARG A 287 -11.39 -18.26 -11.28
C ARG A 287 -12.79 -18.26 -10.65
N ASP A 288 -12.93 -18.99 -9.55
CA ASP A 288 -14.21 -19.16 -8.87
C ASP A 288 -14.72 -17.81 -8.35
N THR A 289 -13.82 -17.01 -7.79
CA THR A 289 -14.14 -15.66 -7.32
C THR A 289 -14.57 -14.76 -8.48
N ALA A 290 -13.82 -14.76 -9.59
CA ALA A 290 -14.13 -13.92 -10.75
C ALA A 290 -15.46 -14.31 -11.41
N ILE A 291 -15.72 -15.62 -11.57
CA ILE A 291 -16.98 -16.10 -12.16
C ILE A 291 -18.17 -15.76 -11.28
N ARG A 292 -18.07 -15.99 -9.98
CA ARG A 292 -19.12 -15.65 -9.01
C ARG A 292 -19.43 -14.15 -9.02
N LEU A 293 -18.41 -13.29 -8.91
CA LEU A 293 -18.59 -11.85 -8.93
C LEU A 293 -19.12 -11.33 -10.27
N PHE A 294 -18.76 -11.96 -11.39
CA PHE A 294 -19.34 -11.64 -12.69
C PHE A 294 -20.84 -11.95 -12.72
N GLN A 295 -21.26 -13.12 -12.22
CA GLN A 295 -22.67 -13.55 -12.20
C GLN A 295 -23.51 -12.64 -11.29
N GLU A 296 -22.95 -12.19 -10.17
CA GLU A 296 -23.61 -11.24 -9.26
C GLU A 296 -23.74 -9.83 -9.87
N ALA A 297 -22.72 -9.36 -10.60
CA ALA A 297 -22.71 -8.03 -11.20
C ALA A 297 -23.53 -7.95 -12.50
N ALA A 298 -23.61 -9.05 -13.24
CA ALA A 298 -24.34 -9.14 -14.51
C ALA A 298 -25.18 -10.43 -14.54
N PRO A 299 -26.23 -10.51 -13.73
CA PRO A 299 -27.10 -11.68 -13.70
C PRO A 299 -27.85 -11.84 -15.03
N LEU A 300 -28.03 -13.08 -15.45
CA LEU A 300 -28.86 -13.41 -16.60
C LEU A 300 -30.33 -13.49 -16.14
N ASP A 301 -31.03 -12.37 -16.28
CA ASP A 301 -32.46 -12.30 -15.95
C ASP A 301 -33.30 -12.84 -17.13
N PRO A 302 -34.26 -13.77 -16.90
CA PRO A 302 -35.18 -14.23 -17.91
C PRO A 302 -35.98 -13.12 -18.61
N LEU A 303 -36.17 -11.98 -17.92
CA LEU A 303 -36.85 -10.79 -18.47
C LEU A 303 -35.92 -9.87 -19.27
N SER A 304 -34.64 -10.15 -19.29
CA SER A 304 -33.67 -9.39 -20.10
C SER A 304 -33.97 -9.59 -21.59
N GLY A 305 -33.96 -8.50 -22.37
CA GLY A 305 -34.11 -8.61 -23.82
C GLY A 305 -32.97 -9.44 -24.46
N ALA A 306 -33.25 -10.11 -25.58
CA ALA A 306 -32.34 -11.03 -26.25
C ALA A 306 -30.92 -10.45 -26.49
N THR A 307 -30.83 -9.16 -26.84
CA THR A 307 -29.56 -8.45 -27.05
C THR A 307 -28.72 -8.34 -25.80
N GLN A 308 -29.35 -8.11 -24.63
CA GLN A 308 -28.65 -8.03 -23.33
C GLN A 308 -28.19 -9.41 -22.92
N ALA A 309 -29.05 -10.43 -23.01
CA ALA A 309 -28.70 -11.82 -22.72
C ALA A 309 -27.53 -12.32 -23.56
N GLN A 310 -27.48 -11.96 -24.86
CA GLN A 310 -26.36 -12.28 -25.74
C GLN A 310 -25.06 -11.59 -25.28
N ARG A 311 -25.09 -10.32 -24.90
CA ARG A 311 -23.91 -9.61 -24.39
C ARG A 311 -23.38 -10.26 -23.11
N ILE A 312 -24.25 -10.55 -22.13
CA ILE A 312 -23.89 -11.20 -20.87
C ILE A 312 -23.22 -12.55 -21.14
N THR A 313 -23.87 -13.39 -21.97
CA THR A 313 -23.36 -14.73 -22.33
C THR A 313 -22.01 -14.64 -23.04
N GLN A 314 -21.86 -13.69 -23.99
CA GLN A 314 -20.59 -13.49 -24.69
C GLN A 314 -19.49 -13.02 -23.75
N ALA A 315 -19.77 -12.09 -22.86
CA ALA A 315 -18.81 -11.58 -21.89
C ALA A 315 -18.37 -12.68 -20.89
N GLN A 316 -19.30 -13.48 -20.40
CA GLN A 316 -19.02 -14.62 -19.54
C GLN A 316 -18.13 -15.66 -20.25
N ARG A 317 -18.43 -15.94 -21.53
CA ARG A 317 -17.61 -16.86 -22.35
C ARG A 317 -16.19 -16.37 -22.52
N ILE A 318 -16.01 -15.07 -22.81
CA ILE A 318 -14.68 -14.45 -22.95
C ILE A 318 -13.92 -14.52 -21.63
N LEU A 319 -14.56 -14.20 -20.51
CA LEU A 319 -13.95 -14.32 -19.19
C LEU A 319 -13.51 -15.76 -18.91
N ALA A 320 -14.41 -16.72 -19.05
CA ALA A 320 -14.11 -18.15 -18.83
C ALA A 320 -12.98 -18.65 -19.74
N PHE A 321 -12.92 -18.19 -20.98
CA PHE A 321 -11.88 -18.51 -21.94
C PHE A 321 -10.51 -17.97 -21.47
N THR A 322 -10.46 -16.71 -21.05
CA THR A 322 -9.26 -16.08 -20.50
C THR A 322 -8.76 -16.81 -19.25
N LEU A 323 -9.67 -17.10 -18.32
CA LEU A 323 -9.34 -17.78 -17.07
C LEU A 323 -8.84 -19.23 -17.29
N ARG A 324 -9.09 -19.83 -18.43
CA ARG A 324 -8.58 -21.15 -18.83
C ARG A 324 -7.22 -21.12 -19.55
N GLY A 325 -6.61 -19.93 -19.70
CA GLY A 325 -5.30 -19.78 -20.32
C GLY A 325 -5.33 -19.45 -21.81
N TYR A 326 -6.51 -19.21 -22.39
CA TYR A 326 -6.63 -18.89 -23.80
C TYR A 326 -6.56 -17.39 -24.06
N GLY A 327 -6.11 -17.01 -25.26
CA GLY A 327 -5.89 -15.63 -25.65
C GLY A 327 -4.67 -14.99 -24.95
N LYS A 328 -4.41 -13.73 -25.26
CA LYS A 328 -3.22 -13.04 -24.75
C LYS A 328 -3.22 -12.95 -23.21
N ALA A 329 -4.29 -12.44 -22.63
CA ALA A 329 -4.39 -12.28 -21.16
C ALA A 329 -4.41 -13.64 -20.43
N GLY A 330 -5.01 -14.67 -21.02
CA GLY A 330 -4.95 -16.03 -20.46
C GLY A 330 -3.55 -16.63 -20.51
N GLY A 331 -2.82 -16.42 -21.60
CA GLY A 331 -1.43 -16.83 -21.70
C GLY A 331 -0.52 -16.12 -20.70
N GLU A 332 -0.72 -14.82 -20.51
CA GLU A 332 -0.01 -14.03 -19.49
C GLU A 332 -0.31 -14.53 -18.08
N LEU A 333 -1.57 -14.81 -17.75
CA LEU A 333 -1.99 -15.36 -16.45
C LEU A 333 -1.28 -16.67 -16.13
N PHE A 334 -1.25 -17.61 -17.07
CA PHE A 334 -0.59 -18.90 -16.89
C PHE A 334 0.93 -18.77 -16.81
N GLY A 335 1.52 -17.91 -17.65
CA GLY A 335 2.96 -17.61 -17.60
C GLY A 335 3.42 -17.02 -16.28
N ARG A 336 2.60 -16.13 -15.67
CA ARG A 336 2.92 -15.55 -14.34
C ARG A 336 2.91 -16.59 -13.22
N LEU A 337 2.12 -17.66 -13.38
CA LEU A 337 2.03 -18.73 -12.41
C LEU A 337 2.93 -19.94 -12.76
N ASP A 338 3.72 -19.87 -13.84
CA ASP A 338 4.50 -21.00 -14.40
C ASP A 338 3.66 -22.26 -14.59
N LEU A 339 2.43 -22.09 -15.02
CA LEU A 339 1.53 -23.20 -15.30
C LEU A 339 1.56 -23.56 -16.79
N PRO A 340 1.43 -24.85 -17.13
CA PRO A 340 1.38 -25.27 -18.52
C PRO A 340 0.14 -24.71 -19.22
N LEU A 341 0.33 -24.15 -20.40
CA LEU A 341 -0.78 -23.69 -21.23
C LEU A 341 -1.63 -24.88 -21.70
N PRO A 342 -2.96 -24.70 -21.79
CA PRO A 342 -3.83 -25.74 -22.33
C PRO A 342 -3.52 -25.96 -23.81
N GLU A 343 -3.81 -27.19 -24.29
CA GLU A 343 -3.64 -27.53 -25.70
C GLU A 343 -4.37 -26.57 -26.62
N GLY A 344 -3.68 -26.06 -27.62
CA GLY A 344 -4.23 -25.07 -28.57
C GLY A 344 -4.18 -23.60 -28.15
N ALA A 345 -3.73 -23.27 -26.94
CA ALA A 345 -3.63 -21.90 -26.48
C ALA A 345 -2.54 -21.09 -27.24
N GLY A 346 -1.51 -21.73 -27.76
CA GLY A 346 -0.36 -21.10 -28.45
C GLY A 346 -0.54 -20.82 -29.94
N LYS A 347 -1.65 -21.19 -30.56
CA LYS A 347 -1.89 -20.91 -31.99
C LYS A 347 -2.49 -19.51 -32.15
N ALA A 348 -1.65 -18.48 -32.11
CA ALA A 348 -2.00 -17.19 -32.74
C ALA A 348 -2.36 -17.45 -34.20
N LYS A 349 -3.57 -17.06 -34.62
CA LYS A 349 -3.95 -17.11 -36.05
C LYS A 349 -2.89 -16.37 -36.85
N GLY A 350 -2.08 -17.13 -37.60
CA GLY A 350 -1.22 -16.57 -38.62
C GLY A 350 -2.05 -15.65 -39.50
N LYS A 351 -1.54 -14.49 -39.82
CA LYS A 351 -2.08 -13.57 -40.79
C LYS A 351 -2.59 -14.36 -41.99
N ARG A 352 -3.90 -14.36 -42.22
CA ARG A 352 -4.43 -14.69 -43.56
C ARG A 352 -3.75 -13.79 -44.53
N GLY A 353 -2.82 -14.32 -45.32
CA GLY A 353 -2.23 -13.60 -46.44
C GLY A 353 -3.36 -13.09 -47.33
N LYS A 354 -3.33 -11.84 -47.63
CA LYS A 354 -4.03 -11.30 -48.82
C LYS A 354 -3.40 -11.99 -50.01
N ALA A 355 -4.11 -12.94 -50.58
CA ALA A 355 -3.86 -13.34 -51.95
C ALA A 355 -4.39 -12.23 -52.88
N ALA A 356 -3.63 -11.96 -53.87
CA ALA A 356 -3.76 -10.93 -54.90
C ALA A 356 -5.14 -10.80 -55.52
#